data_27ac092f9bdaca2b553e4a0cfc5e9f5f
#
_entry.id   27ac092f9bdaca2b553e4a0cfc5e9f5f
#
_cell.length_a   1.000
_cell.length_b   1.000
_cell.length_c   1.000
_cell.angle_alpha   90.00
_cell.angle_beta   90.00
_cell.angle_gamma   90.00
#
_symmetry.space_group_name_H-M   'P 1'
#
loop_
_entity.id
_entity.type
_entity.pdbx_description
1 polymer ?
#
loop_
_entity_poly.entity_id
_entity_poly.type
_entity_poly.pdbx_seq_one_letter_code
_entity_poly.pdbx_strand_id
1 'polypeptide(L)'
;MAQAGIILKAVIPAAFILALVPMDASAKDTQFWNLTANTITSLQLSPPGKNEWGRNQTDNDNDHTVDHDERLKITGTEAGMYDVKFVDKRGRTCVVPNVQVKTGAIFSIEEKQIKGCAK
;
A
#
# COMPACT_ATOMS: atom_id res chain seq x y z
N MET A 1 -39.76 50.45 -18.09
CA MET A 1 -39.61 50.08 -17.94
C MET A 1 -38.97 49.11 -17.64
N ALA A 2 -38.70 49.01 -17.42
CA ALA A 2 -38.22 48.24 -17.14
C ALA A 2 -37.69 47.23 -17.06
N GLN A 3 -37.47 46.84 -17.01
CA GLN A 3 -37.14 46.01 -16.88
C GLN A 3 -36.45 45.13 -16.86
N ALA A 4 -36.24 45.16 -16.93
CA ALA A 4 -35.72 44.44 -17.01
C ALA A 4 -34.97 43.69 -16.54
N GLY A 5 -34.69 43.57 -16.26
CA GLY A 5 -34.00 42.99 -15.84
C GLY A 5 -33.74 41.92 -15.53
N ILE A 6 -33.82 41.64 -15.51
CA ILE A 6 -33.72 40.77 -15.20
C ILE A 6 -33.05 39.77 -15.40
N ILE A 7 -32.77 39.67 -15.47
CA ILE A 7 -32.28 38.78 -15.62
C ILE A 7 -31.46 38.07 -15.29
N LEU A 8 -31.13 38.11 -15.06
CA LEU A 8 -30.43 37.41 -14.77
C LEU A 8 -30.04 36.55 -14.37
N LYS A 9 -29.98 36.22 -14.18
CA LYS A 9 -29.69 35.42 -13.77
C LYS A 9 -29.18 34.45 -13.83
N ALA A 10 -28.96 34.35 -13.79
CA ALA A 10 -28.65 33.49 -13.77
C ALA A 10 -27.93 32.65 -13.78
N VAL A 11 -27.58 32.49 -13.64
CA VAL A 11 -27.08 31.73 -13.69
C VAL A 11 -26.35 30.93 -13.42
N ILE A 12 -25.98 30.72 -13.28
CA ILE A 12 -25.47 30.04 -13.12
C ILE A 12 -24.90 29.27 -12.63
N PRO A 13 -24.68 29.10 -12.19
CA PRO A 13 -24.09 28.55 -11.57
C PRO A 13 -23.72 27.31 -11.62
N ALA A 14 -23.93 27.02 -11.71
CA ALA A 14 -23.90 25.96 -11.77
C ALA A 14 -22.75 25.33 -11.90
N ALA A 15 -22.37 25.56 -12.25
CA ALA A 15 -21.42 25.08 -12.59
C ALA A 15 -20.65 24.36 -11.71
N PHE A 16 -20.55 24.44 -11.38
CA PHE A 16 -19.95 23.92 -10.75
C PHE A 16 -19.80 22.81 -10.49
N ILE A 17 -20.01 22.83 -10.31
CA ILE A 17 -20.07 21.98 -9.96
C ILE A 17 -19.43 20.94 -10.27
N LEU A 18 -19.32 20.80 -10.49
CA LEU A 18 -18.86 19.91 -10.87
C LEU A 18 -17.77 19.51 -10.50
N ALA A 19 -17.42 19.98 -10.31
CA ALA A 19 -16.35 19.79 -10.08
C ALA A 19 -16.10 18.75 -9.28
N LEU A 20 -16.31 18.34 -9.07
CA LEU A 20 -16.19 17.54 -8.45
C LEU A 20 -15.75 16.45 -8.72
N VAL A 21 -15.63 16.27 -8.84
CA VAL A 21 -15.41 15.39 -9.18
C VAL A 21 -14.52 14.56 -8.91
N PRO A 22 -14.30 14.20 -8.62
CA PRO A 22 -13.76 13.39 -8.38
C PRO A 22 -12.79 12.66 -8.36
N MET A 23 -12.45 12.26 -8.34
CA MET A 23 -11.62 11.81 -8.48
C MET A 23 -11.02 10.91 -7.88
N ASP A 24 -10.49 10.77 -7.55
CA ASP A 24 -9.92 10.06 -6.84
C ASP A 24 -10.12 8.75 -6.90
N ALA A 25 -10.83 8.53 -7.21
CA ALA A 25 -11.29 7.22 -7.37
C ALA A 25 -10.28 6.25 -7.90
N SER A 26 -9.25 6.70 -8.47
CA SER A 26 -8.28 5.83 -9.11
C SER A 26 -7.05 5.57 -8.24
N ALA A 27 -7.21 5.65 -6.93
CA ALA A 27 -6.09 5.35 -6.04
C ALA A 27 -5.59 3.94 -6.27
N LYS A 28 -4.29 3.79 -6.45
CA LYS A 28 -3.67 2.49 -6.65
C LYS A 28 -3.50 1.78 -5.33
N ASP A 29 -3.48 0.47 -5.38
CA ASP A 29 -3.19 -0.33 -4.21
C ASP A 29 -1.73 -0.19 -3.81
N THR A 30 -1.48 -0.17 -2.52
CA THR A 30 -0.14 -0.32 -2.00
C THR A 30 0.25 -1.78 -2.19
N GLN A 31 1.46 -2.03 -2.68
CA GLN A 31 1.90 -3.40 -2.98
C GLN A 31 3.30 -3.65 -2.47
N PHE A 32 3.52 -4.90 -2.10
CA PHE A 32 4.84 -5.44 -1.81
C PHE A 32 5.29 -6.29 -2.98
N TRP A 33 6.54 -6.15 -3.39
CA TRP A 33 7.12 -6.91 -4.49
C TRP A 33 8.24 -7.79 -3.93
N ASN A 34 8.06 -9.10 -4.06
CA ASN A 34 9.03 -10.05 -3.53
C ASN A 34 10.19 -10.24 -4.49
N LEU A 35 11.30 -9.60 -4.21
CA LEU A 35 12.53 -9.76 -4.99
C LEU A 35 13.56 -10.59 -4.23
N THR A 36 13.14 -11.32 -3.20
CA THR A 36 13.99 -12.29 -2.52
C THR A 36 14.08 -13.57 -3.34
N ALA A 37 14.98 -14.46 -2.95
CA ALA A 37 15.19 -15.69 -3.69
C ALA A 37 14.09 -16.73 -3.50
N ASN A 38 13.23 -16.58 -2.48
CA ASN A 38 12.33 -17.65 -2.08
C ASN A 38 10.89 -17.14 -1.97
N THR A 39 9.96 -18.09 -2.04
CA THR A 39 8.55 -17.81 -1.79
C THR A 39 8.34 -17.42 -0.34
N ILE A 40 7.61 -16.33 -0.13
CA ILE A 40 7.27 -15.82 1.20
C ILE A 40 5.91 -16.38 1.59
N THR A 41 5.82 -16.89 2.83
CA THR A 41 4.61 -17.50 3.35
C THR A 41 3.95 -16.67 4.44
N SER A 42 4.64 -15.64 4.93
CA SER A 42 4.08 -14.72 5.93
C SER A 42 4.78 -13.38 5.79
N LEU A 43 4.02 -12.30 5.85
CA LEU A 43 4.55 -10.95 5.78
C LEU A 43 3.80 -10.05 6.75
N GLN A 44 4.53 -9.45 7.68
CA GLN A 44 3.94 -8.57 8.69
C GLN A 44 4.76 -7.29 8.81
N LEU A 45 4.08 -6.19 9.11
CA LEU A 45 4.72 -4.91 9.30
C LEU A 45 4.54 -4.43 10.73
N SER A 46 5.53 -3.70 11.22
CA SER A 46 5.48 -3.09 12.54
C SER A 46 6.05 -1.68 12.46
N PRO A 47 5.56 -0.75 13.27
CA PRO A 47 6.28 0.51 13.44
C PRO A 47 7.72 0.22 13.86
N PRO A 48 8.68 1.05 13.43
CA PRO A 48 10.10 0.73 13.64
C PRO A 48 10.44 0.52 15.11
N GLY A 49 11.10 -0.60 15.38
CA GLY A 49 11.61 -0.93 16.70
C GLY A 49 10.57 -1.36 17.70
N LYS A 50 9.30 -1.46 17.35
CA LYS A 50 8.24 -1.74 18.32
C LYS A 50 7.86 -3.21 18.40
N ASN A 51 8.19 -4.00 17.40
CA ASN A 51 7.79 -5.42 17.35
C ASN A 51 6.27 -5.60 17.55
N GLU A 52 5.50 -4.67 17.04
CA GLU A 52 4.03 -4.72 17.05
C GLU A 52 3.57 -5.20 15.68
N TRP A 53 3.71 -6.49 15.45
CA TRP A 53 3.48 -7.06 14.14
C TRP A 53 2.00 -7.10 13.81
N GLY A 54 1.65 -6.49 12.71
CA GLY A 54 0.28 -6.48 12.24
C GLY A 54 -0.12 -7.81 11.64
N ARG A 55 -1.26 -7.79 10.94
CA ARG A 55 -1.78 -9.01 10.34
C ARG A 55 -0.83 -9.56 9.28
N ASN A 56 -0.97 -10.83 8.99
CA ASN A 56 -0.21 -11.45 7.92
C ASN A 56 -0.80 -11.02 6.58
N GLN A 57 -0.04 -10.23 5.83
CA GLN A 57 -0.51 -9.67 4.57
C GLN A 57 -0.65 -10.71 3.47
N THR A 58 -0.02 -11.88 3.61
CA THR A 58 -0.19 -12.93 2.60
C THR A 58 -1.62 -13.45 2.55
N ASP A 59 -2.41 -13.18 3.60
CA ASP A 59 -3.84 -13.52 3.57
C ASP A 59 -4.59 -12.76 2.48
N ASN A 60 -4.00 -11.73 1.91
CA ASN A 60 -4.61 -10.98 0.80
C ASN A 60 -4.50 -11.70 -0.52
N ASP A 61 -3.74 -12.78 -0.60
CA ASP A 61 -3.54 -13.52 -1.81
C ASP A 61 -4.26 -14.87 -1.73
N ASN A 62 -4.71 -15.37 -2.87
CA ASN A 62 -5.53 -16.58 -2.89
C ASN A 62 -4.80 -17.80 -2.35
N ASP A 63 -3.51 -17.94 -2.64
CA ASP A 63 -2.74 -19.10 -2.17
C ASP A 63 -1.93 -18.79 -0.93
N HIS A 64 -2.09 -17.59 -0.36
CA HIS A 64 -1.43 -17.17 0.87
C HIS A 64 0.10 -17.20 0.79
N THR A 65 0.64 -17.05 -0.41
CA THR A 65 2.09 -16.98 -0.63
C THR A 65 2.42 -15.87 -1.61
N VAL A 66 3.67 -15.43 -1.57
CA VAL A 66 4.18 -14.46 -2.55
C VAL A 66 5.45 -15.04 -3.14
N ASP A 67 5.36 -15.48 -4.38
CA ASP A 67 6.51 -16.09 -5.05
C ASP A 67 7.52 -15.03 -5.43
N HIS A 68 8.72 -15.48 -5.78
CA HIS A 68 9.72 -14.58 -6.32
C HIS A 68 9.16 -13.82 -7.52
N ASP A 69 9.37 -12.50 -7.50
CA ASP A 69 8.93 -11.59 -8.56
C ASP A 69 7.42 -11.35 -8.58
N GLU A 70 6.71 -11.84 -7.59
CA GLU A 70 5.27 -11.61 -7.47
C GLU A 70 5.00 -10.40 -6.58
N ARG A 71 3.86 -9.77 -6.79
CA ARG A 71 3.41 -8.61 -5.99
C ARG A 71 2.23 -9.00 -5.14
N LEU A 72 2.20 -8.43 -3.94
CA LEU A 72 1.17 -8.70 -2.95
C LEU A 72 0.51 -7.39 -2.57
N LYS A 73 -0.81 -7.37 -2.59
CA LYS A 73 -1.56 -6.20 -2.11
C LYS A 73 -1.38 -6.06 -0.60
N ILE A 74 -1.11 -4.85 -0.16
CA ILE A 74 -0.96 -4.53 1.27
C ILE A 74 -2.17 -3.72 1.70
N THR A 75 -2.79 -4.11 2.80
CA THR A 75 -4.00 -3.47 3.29
C THR A 75 -3.84 -3.06 4.74
N GLY A 76 -4.63 -2.04 5.15
CA GLY A 76 -4.67 -1.63 6.54
C GLY A 76 -3.40 -0.98 7.04
N THR A 77 -2.58 -0.45 6.15
CA THR A 77 -1.28 0.11 6.50
C THR A 77 -1.19 1.52 5.93
N GLU A 78 -0.91 2.48 6.81
CA GLU A 78 -0.73 3.86 6.39
C GLU A 78 0.69 4.08 5.91
N ALA A 79 0.89 5.17 5.17
CA ALA A 79 2.23 5.53 4.72
C ALA A 79 3.15 5.76 5.92
N GLY A 80 4.39 5.35 5.79
CA GLY A 80 5.37 5.55 6.86
C GLY A 80 6.52 4.58 6.75
N MET A 81 7.34 4.58 7.80
CA MET A 81 8.46 3.64 7.91
C MET A 81 8.02 2.44 8.73
N TYR A 82 8.43 1.27 8.30
CA TYR A 82 8.07 0.01 8.97
C TYR A 82 9.25 -0.94 9.01
N ASP A 83 9.28 -1.76 10.04
CA ASP A 83 10.06 -2.99 9.99
C ASP A 83 9.19 -4.03 9.32
N VAL A 84 9.78 -4.83 8.43
CA VAL A 84 9.06 -5.85 7.69
C VAL A 84 9.59 -7.21 8.08
N LYS A 85 8.72 -8.04 8.65
CA LYS A 85 9.07 -9.41 9.00
C LYS A 85 8.43 -10.37 8.02
N PHE A 86 9.22 -11.29 7.52
CA PHE A 86 8.67 -12.31 6.64
C PHE A 86 9.25 -13.68 6.96
N VAL A 87 8.47 -14.70 6.66
CA VAL A 87 8.87 -16.11 6.73
C VAL A 87 8.83 -16.65 5.31
N ASP A 88 9.85 -17.41 4.93
CA ASP A 88 9.87 -17.98 3.60
C ASP A 88 9.83 -19.51 3.64
N LYS A 89 9.70 -20.11 2.47
CA LYS A 89 9.58 -21.57 2.38
C LYS A 89 10.83 -22.31 2.79
N ARG A 90 11.95 -21.63 2.92
CA ARG A 90 13.16 -22.25 3.47
C ARG A 90 13.19 -22.24 4.98
N GLY A 91 12.15 -21.72 5.61
CA GLY A 91 12.06 -21.67 7.06
C GLY A 91 12.78 -20.50 7.68
N ARG A 92 13.22 -19.53 6.89
CA ARG A 92 13.86 -18.34 7.45
C ARG A 92 12.80 -17.36 7.94
N THR A 93 13.03 -16.79 9.11
CA THR A 93 12.29 -15.64 9.59
C THR A 93 13.22 -14.45 9.56
N CYS A 94 12.89 -13.46 8.76
CA CYS A 94 13.77 -12.33 8.51
C CYS A 94 13.06 -11.04 8.85
N VAL A 95 13.82 -10.06 9.37
CA VAL A 95 13.29 -8.71 9.60
C VAL A 95 14.17 -7.73 8.83
N VAL A 96 13.54 -6.93 8.00
CA VAL A 96 14.20 -5.84 7.28
C VAL A 96 13.73 -4.55 7.92
N PRO A 97 14.63 -3.80 8.58
CA PRO A 97 14.20 -2.59 9.28
C PRO A 97 14.07 -1.39 8.35
N ASN A 98 13.24 -0.45 8.78
CA ASN A 98 13.17 0.89 8.18
C ASN A 98 12.85 0.87 6.69
N VAL A 99 11.80 0.14 6.33
CA VAL A 99 11.31 0.10 4.96
C VAL A 99 10.28 1.19 4.79
N GLN A 100 10.44 2.02 3.76
CA GLN A 100 9.47 3.08 3.51
C GLN A 100 8.28 2.53 2.72
N VAL A 101 7.08 2.80 3.23
CA VAL A 101 5.84 2.41 2.58
C VAL A 101 5.08 3.68 2.23
N LYS A 102 4.73 3.83 0.96
CA LYS A 102 3.94 4.97 0.48
C LYS A 102 2.62 4.44 -0.05
N THR A 103 1.53 5.11 0.33
CA THR A 103 0.20 4.71 -0.13
C THR A 103 0.15 4.73 -1.66
N GLY A 104 -0.35 3.65 -2.24
CA GLY A 104 -0.49 3.54 -3.68
C GLY A 104 0.80 3.25 -4.42
N ALA A 105 1.88 2.96 -3.71
CA ALA A 105 3.18 2.69 -4.32
C ALA A 105 3.60 1.26 -4.04
N ILE A 106 4.68 0.85 -4.68
CA ILE A 106 5.24 -0.48 -4.51
C ILE A 106 6.51 -0.36 -3.69
N PHE A 107 6.64 -1.19 -2.65
CA PHE A 107 7.91 -1.35 -1.96
C PHE A 107 8.38 -2.79 -2.15
N SER A 108 9.68 -3.00 -2.14
CA SER A 108 10.25 -4.30 -2.43
C SER A 108 11.33 -4.65 -1.42
N ILE A 109 11.61 -5.94 -1.32
CA ILE A 109 12.75 -6.44 -0.56
C ILE A 109 13.53 -7.34 -1.51
N GLU A 110 14.82 -7.04 -1.65
CA GLU A 110 15.74 -7.84 -2.44
C GLU A 110 16.55 -8.75 -1.53
N GLU A 111 17.03 -9.83 -2.09
CA GLU A 111 17.81 -10.80 -1.31
C GLU A 111 19.01 -10.14 -0.62
N LYS A 112 19.66 -9.20 -1.30
CA LYS A 112 20.86 -8.54 -0.74
C LYS A 112 20.56 -7.66 0.46
N GLN A 113 19.28 -7.29 0.68
CA GLN A 113 18.90 -6.49 1.84
C GLN A 113 18.70 -7.33 3.10
N ILE A 114 18.65 -8.65 2.94
CA ILE A 114 18.30 -9.53 4.05
C ILE A 114 19.52 -9.83 4.88
N LYS A 115 19.41 -9.57 6.18
CA LYS A 115 20.48 -9.83 7.15
C LYS A 115 19.83 -10.33 8.43
N GLY A 116 20.56 -11.16 9.17
CA GLY A 116 20.12 -11.53 10.49
C GLY A 116 18.84 -12.33 10.55
N CYS A 117 18.64 -13.23 9.61
CA CYS A 117 17.48 -14.12 9.67
C CYS A 117 17.68 -15.21 10.70
N ALA A 118 16.55 -15.68 11.25
CA ALA A 118 16.53 -16.82 12.13
C ALA A 118 15.83 -18.00 11.44
N LYS A 119 16.12 -19.18 11.91
CA LYS A 119 15.44 -20.38 11.41
C LYS A 119 14.67 -21.04 12.52
#